data_72c669a141ae455ef8483cb884c85825
#
_entry.id   72c669a141ae455ef8483cb884c85825
#
_cell.length_a   1.000
_cell.length_b   1.000
_cell.length_c   1.000
_cell.angle_alpha   90.00
_cell.angle_beta   90.00
_cell.angle_gamma   90.00
#
_symmetry.space_group_name_H-M   'P 1'
#
loop_
_entity.id
_entity.type
_entity.pdbx_description
1 polymer ?
#
loop_
_entity_poly.entity_id
_entity_poly.type
_entity_poly.pdbx_seq_one_letter_code
_entity_poly.pdbx_strand_id
1 'polypeptide(L)'
;MYKKLLNLLKGNYGFYLSMVFFIFPLVYVISGSYPKYTLPLTILAIASYIGMLYTKNRVLVFTEWFYLIAYISYMTIVLYPTNILFSFYLSNLLVWHFHDKYFTYRTISFFITINALTLYIIANPKMNIADRIILFIFSSICVITYFFQKYSYERNKLKNERLKHNEHINLLLAENERNRIGRDLHDSIGHTFVMLKLKAELAEKYLEKNNIEAAKKELKEISEIS
;
A
#
# COMPACT_ATOMS: atom_id res chain seq x y z
N MET A 1 -12.19 19.48 -11.50
CA MET A 1 -13.02 18.27 -11.59
C MET A 1 -12.29 17.13 -12.32
N TYR A 2 -11.77 17.32 -13.52
CA TYR A 2 -11.05 16.33 -14.33
C TYR A 2 -9.82 15.67 -13.65
N LYS A 3 -8.92 16.47 -13.03
CA LYS A 3 -7.75 15.94 -12.28
C LYS A 3 -8.14 15.03 -11.10
N LYS A 4 -9.26 15.34 -10.40
CA LYS A 4 -9.75 14.53 -9.30
C LYS A 4 -10.32 13.19 -9.78
N LEU A 5 -11.01 13.19 -10.92
CA LEU A 5 -11.49 11.99 -11.60
C LEU A 5 -10.33 11.13 -12.10
N LEU A 6 -9.31 11.73 -12.70
CA LEU A 6 -8.11 11.03 -13.19
C LEU A 6 -7.30 10.37 -12.05
N ASN A 7 -7.20 11.01 -10.89
CA ASN A 7 -6.55 10.45 -9.72
C ASN A 7 -7.35 9.30 -9.09
N LEU A 8 -8.69 9.38 -9.10
CA LEU A 8 -9.57 8.30 -8.67
C LEU A 8 -9.46 7.08 -9.60
N LEU A 9 -9.39 7.33 -10.92
CA LEU A 9 -9.18 6.27 -11.91
C LEU A 9 -7.81 5.60 -11.75
N LYS A 10 -6.74 6.39 -11.53
CA LYS A 10 -5.39 5.85 -11.31
C LYS A 10 -5.29 4.99 -10.05
N GLY A 11 -5.98 5.35 -8.96
CA GLY A 11 -5.99 4.57 -7.72
C GLY A 11 -6.68 3.21 -7.85
N ASN A 12 -7.66 3.10 -8.75
CA ASN A 12 -8.51 1.91 -8.91
C ASN A 12 -8.27 1.16 -10.23
N TYR A 13 -7.17 1.46 -10.95
CA TYR A 13 -6.91 0.92 -12.29
C TYR A 13 -7.01 -0.61 -12.36
N GLY A 14 -6.45 -1.31 -11.38
CA GLY A 14 -6.49 -2.78 -11.32
C GLY A 14 -7.92 -3.34 -11.20
N PHE A 15 -8.83 -2.62 -10.53
CA PHE A 15 -10.23 -3.02 -10.40
C PHE A 15 -10.98 -2.87 -11.72
N TYR A 16 -10.71 -1.79 -12.48
CA TYR A 16 -11.34 -1.61 -13.80
C TYR A 16 -10.83 -2.61 -14.82
N LEU A 17 -9.54 -2.97 -14.76
CA LEU A 17 -8.98 -3.99 -15.63
C LEU A 17 -9.65 -5.35 -15.40
N SER A 18 -9.93 -5.69 -14.15
CA SER A 18 -10.62 -6.95 -13.82
C SER A 18 -12.05 -6.99 -14.36
N MET A 19 -12.73 -5.83 -14.52
CA MET A 19 -14.10 -5.76 -15.07
C MET A 19 -14.22 -6.26 -16.50
N VAL A 20 -13.12 -6.34 -17.26
CA VAL A 20 -13.10 -6.91 -18.62
C VAL A 20 -13.69 -8.33 -18.63
N PHE A 21 -13.53 -9.10 -17.54
CA PHE A 21 -14.09 -10.44 -17.46
C PHE A 21 -15.63 -10.49 -17.38
N PHE A 22 -16.32 -9.39 -17.02
CA PHE A 22 -17.78 -9.32 -17.12
C PHE A 22 -18.30 -9.32 -18.58
N ILE A 23 -17.39 -9.16 -19.54
CA ILE A 23 -17.73 -9.31 -20.95
C ILE A 23 -18.23 -10.74 -21.27
N PHE A 24 -17.71 -11.77 -20.59
CA PHE A 24 -18.08 -13.16 -20.83
C PHE A 24 -19.59 -13.42 -20.60
N PRO A 25 -20.18 -13.12 -19.42
CA PRO A 25 -21.62 -13.28 -19.24
C PRO A 25 -22.45 -12.51 -20.25
N LEU A 26 -22.02 -11.29 -20.65
CA LEU A 26 -22.72 -10.48 -21.63
C LEU A 26 -22.70 -11.14 -23.02
N VAL A 27 -21.55 -11.64 -23.45
CA VAL A 27 -21.41 -12.39 -24.73
C VAL A 27 -22.25 -13.65 -24.72
N TYR A 28 -22.27 -14.41 -23.60
CA TYR A 28 -23.07 -15.63 -23.48
C TYR A 28 -24.59 -15.36 -23.53
N VAL A 29 -25.04 -14.20 -23.06
CA VAL A 29 -26.44 -13.77 -23.23
C VAL A 29 -26.75 -13.44 -24.70
N ILE A 30 -25.85 -12.73 -25.39
CA ILE A 30 -26.02 -12.35 -26.80
C ILE A 30 -25.98 -13.58 -27.69
N SER A 31 -25.11 -14.57 -27.40
CA SER A 31 -25.03 -15.83 -28.14
C SER A 31 -26.22 -16.78 -27.88
N GLY A 32 -27.12 -16.44 -26.95
CA GLY A 32 -28.24 -17.29 -26.57
C GLY A 32 -27.90 -18.45 -25.64
N SER A 33 -26.64 -18.56 -25.20
CA SER A 33 -26.19 -19.61 -24.26
C SER A 33 -26.69 -19.36 -22.84
N TYR A 34 -26.94 -18.09 -22.47
CA TYR A 34 -27.56 -17.69 -21.21
C TYR A 34 -28.98 -17.15 -21.44
N PRO A 35 -29.90 -17.36 -20.52
CA PRO A 35 -31.22 -16.77 -20.57
C PRO A 35 -31.15 -15.24 -20.53
N LYS A 36 -32.04 -14.54 -21.28
CA LYS A 36 -32.02 -13.07 -21.37
C LYS A 36 -32.16 -12.35 -20.03
N TYR A 37 -32.80 -12.96 -19.01
CA TYR A 37 -32.95 -12.36 -17.70
C TYR A 37 -31.61 -12.28 -16.90
N THR A 38 -30.56 -12.95 -17.37
CA THR A 38 -29.22 -12.83 -16.73
C THR A 38 -28.54 -11.50 -17.08
N LEU A 39 -28.97 -10.83 -18.14
CA LEU A 39 -28.46 -9.52 -18.54
C LEU A 39 -28.64 -8.45 -17.43
N PRO A 40 -29.87 -8.17 -16.94
CA PRO A 40 -30.05 -7.20 -15.86
C PRO A 40 -29.33 -7.61 -14.56
N LEU A 41 -29.24 -8.91 -14.27
CA LEU A 41 -28.48 -9.39 -13.11
C LEU A 41 -26.98 -9.08 -13.24
N THR A 42 -26.41 -9.28 -14.42
CA THR A 42 -25.00 -8.96 -14.69
C THR A 42 -24.74 -7.46 -14.64
N ILE A 43 -25.62 -6.63 -15.20
CA ILE A 43 -25.51 -5.18 -15.14
C ILE A 43 -25.54 -4.71 -13.67
N LEU A 44 -26.43 -5.27 -12.86
CA LEU A 44 -26.53 -4.94 -11.44
C LEU A 44 -25.28 -5.41 -10.69
N ALA A 45 -24.67 -6.56 -11.05
CA ALA A 45 -23.43 -7.03 -10.47
C ALA A 45 -22.24 -6.09 -10.78
N ILE A 46 -22.17 -5.60 -12.02
CA ILE A 46 -21.20 -4.57 -12.41
C ILE A 46 -21.42 -3.28 -11.62
N ALA A 47 -22.66 -2.82 -11.50
CA ALA A 47 -23.01 -1.63 -10.74
C ALA A 47 -22.67 -1.79 -9.25
N SER A 48 -22.96 -2.94 -8.65
CA SER A 48 -22.59 -3.26 -7.25
C SER A 48 -21.09 -3.31 -7.05
N TYR A 49 -20.34 -3.89 -7.98
CA TYR A 49 -18.88 -3.91 -7.92
C TYR A 49 -18.28 -2.50 -7.97
N ILE A 50 -18.76 -1.65 -8.89
CA ILE A 50 -18.35 -0.24 -8.98
C ILE A 50 -18.83 0.53 -7.74
N GLY A 51 -20.06 0.32 -7.31
CA GLY A 51 -20.65 0.97 -6.13
C GLY A 51 -19.77 0.82 -4.91
N MET A 52 -19.32 -0.41 -4.61
CA MET A 52 -18.43 -0.69 -3.49
C MET A 52 -17.10 0.07 -3.54
N LEU A 53 -16.57 0.41 -4.72
CA LEU A 53 -15.33 1.18 -4.83
C LEU A 53 -15.48 2.64 -4.39
N TYR A 54 -16.69 3.19 -4.44
CA TYR A 54 -16.95 4.61 -4.16
C TYR A 54 -17.82 4.86 -2.94
N THR A 55 -18.63 3.87 -2.55
CA THR A 55 -19.60 4.01 -1.45
C THR A 55 -18.92 3.85 -0.09
N LYS A 56 -19.18 4.83 0.80
CA LYS A 56 -18.76 4.77 2.21
C LYS A 56 -19.88 4.30 3.15
N ASN A 57 -21.09 4.17 2.65
CA ASN A 57 -22.24 3.73 3.45
C ASN A 57 -22.15 2.23 3.76
N ARG A 58 -22.02 1.88 5.03
CA ARG A 58 -21.83 0.49 5.47
C ARG A 58 -22.99 -0.43 5.08
N VAL A 59 -24.22 0.09 5.06
CA VAL A 59 -25.42 -0.70 4.70
C VAL A 59 -25.40 -1.01 3.20
N LEU A 60 -25.08 -0.03 2.35
CA LEU A 60 -24.99 -0.25 0.91
C LEU A 60 -23.87 -1.23 0.59
N VAL A 61 -22.68 -1.06 1.17
CA VAL A 61 -21.56 -2.01 0.98
C VAL A 61 -21.96 -3.42 1.42
N PHE A 62 -22.73 -3.56 2.50
CA PHE A 62 -23.23 -4.87 2.95
C PHE A 62 -24.17 -5.49 1.92
N THR A 63 -25.16 -4.75 1.43
CA THR A 63 -26.13 -5.25 0.44
C THR A 63 -25.46 -5.58 -0.89
N GLU A 64 -24.56 -4.72 -1.39
CA GLU A 64 -23.81 -4.93 -2.63
C GLU A 64 -22.87 -6.15 -2.53
N TRP A 65 -22.24 -6.37 -1.37
CA TRP A 65 -21.38 -7.53 -1.12
C TRP A 65 -22.17 -8.84 -1.19
N PHE A 66 -23.29 -8.93 -0.47
CA PHE A 66 -24.12 -10.15 -0.48
C PHE A 66 -24.82 -10.36 -1.83
N TYR A 67 -25.13 -9.28 -2.55
CA TYR A 67 -25.61 -9.38 -3.92
C TYR A 67 -24.60 -10.03 -4.85
N LEU A 68 -23.32 -9.63 -4.78
CA LEU A 68 -22.26 -10.27 -5.58
C LEU A 68 -22.08 -11.75 -5.23
N ILE A 69 -22.13 -12.12 -3.95
CA ILE A 69 -22.11 -13.52 -3.52
C ILE A 69 -23.28 -14.28 -4.12
N ALA A 70 -24.50 -13.76 -4.02
CA ALA A 70 -25.69 -14.38 -4.56
C ALA A 70 -25.62 -14.52 -6.10
N TYR A 71 -25.14 -13.48 -6.78
CA TYR A 71 -24.93 -13.49 -8.23
C TYR A 71 -23.95 -14.60 -8.65
N ILE A 72 -22.77 -14.68 -8.04
CA ILE A 72 -21.76 -15.70 -8.35
C ILE A 72 -22.29 -17.09 -8.05
N SER A 73 -22.97 -17.27 -6.93
CA SER A 73 -23.58 -18.54 -6.55
C SER A 73 -24.65 -18.97 -7.55
N TYR A 74 -25.53 -18.06 -7.93
CA TYR A 74 -26.56 -18.30 -8.91
C TYR A 74 -25.95 -18.68 -10.29
N MET A 75 -24.99 -17.91 -10.78
CA MET A 75 -24.32 -18.15 -12.05
C MET A 75 -23.62 -19.51 -12.08
N THR A 76 -23.01 -19.92 -10.96
CA THR A 76 -22.28 -21.18 -10.83
C THR A 76 -23.22 -22.38 -10.73
N ILE A 77 -24.31 -22.28 -9.95
CA ILE A 77 -25.21 -23.42 -9.67
C ILE A 77 -26.21 -23.62 -10.80
N VAL A 78 -26.79 -22.53 -11.31
CA VAL A 78 -27.92 -22.60 -12.27
C VAL A 78 -27.46 -22.61 -13.72
N LEU A 79 -26.41 -21.86 -14.04
CA LEU A 79 -25.93 -21.77 -15.42
C LEU A 79 -24.76 -22.71 -15.67
N TYR A 80 -23.54 -22.24 -15.37
CA TYR A 80 -22.34 -23.04 -15.63
C TYR A 80 -21.39 -23.02 -14.44
N PRO A 81 -20.91 -24.18 -13.96
CA PRO A 81 -19.98 -24.27 -12.84
C PRO A 81 -18.67 -23.51 -13.02
N THR A 82 -18.25 -23.26 -14.27
CA THR A 82 -17.06 -22.42 -14.58
C THR A 82 -17.18 -20.99 -14.07
N ASN A 83 -18.39 -20.49 -13.82
CA ASN A 83 -18.61 -19.17 -13.25
C ASN A 83 -18.10 -18.99 -11.82
N ILE A 84 -17.65 -20.08 -11.15
CA ILE A 84 -16.92 -20.01 -9.87
C ILE A 84 -15.68 -19.11 -9.98
N LEU A 85 -15.11 -18.94 -11.17
CA LEU A 85 -13.99 -18.05 -11.43
C LEU A 85 -14.31 -16.58 -11.06
N PHE A 86 -15.58 -16.16 -11.10
CA PHE A 86 -15.97 -14.83 -10.64
C PHE A 86 -15.77 -14.60 -9.14
N SER A 87 -15.50 -15.65 -8.36
CA SER A 87 -15.05 -15.48 -6.95
C SER A 87 -13.76 -14.67 -6.82
N PHE A 88 -12.97 -14.56 -7.90
CA PHE A 88 -11.81 -13.69 -7.96
C PHE A 88 -12.16 -12.21 -7.69
N TYR A 89 -13.34 -11.74 -8.11
CA TYR A 89 -13.78 -10.37 -7.80
C TYR A 89 -13.89 -10.11 -6.30
N LEU A 90 -14.44 -11.10 -5.57
CA LEU A 90 -14.58 -11.00 -4.13
C LEU A 90 -13.21 -10.98 -3.43
N SER A 91 -12.28 -11.86 -3.84
CA SER A 91 -10.93 -11.89 -3.27
C SER A 91 -10.17 -10.60 -3.53
N ASN A 92 -10.31 -10.03 -4.73
CA ASN A 92 -9.66 -8.78 -5.11
C ASN A 92 -10.18 -7.59 -4.28
N LEU A 93 -11.50 -7.49 -4.08
CA LEU A 93 -12.09 -6.47 -3.22
C LEU A 93 -11.64 -6.60 -1.76
N LEU A 94 -11.59 -7.83 -1.22
CA LEU A 94 -11.17 -8.08 0.16
C LEU A 94 -9.76 -7.58 0.45
N VAL A 95 -8.83 -7.85 -0.47
CA VAL A 95 -7.41 -7.56 -0.24
C VAL A 95 -7.06 -6.11 -0.55
N TRP A 96 -7.48 -5.61 -1.73
CA TRP A 96 -6.98 -4.34 -2.26
C TRP A 96 -7.88 -3.15 -1.97
N HIS A 97 -9.18 -3.38 -1.74
CA HIS A 97 -10.11 -2.28 -1.46
C HIS A 97 -10.44 -2.16 0.02
N PHE A 98 -10.95 -3.25 0.63
CA PHE A 98 -11.37 -3.22 2.02
C PHE A 98 -10.23 -3.42 3.02
N HIS A 99 -9.12 -4.02 2.61
CA HIS A 99 -7.97 -4.33 3.48
C HIS A 99 -8.39 -5.15 4.71
N ASP A 100 -9.37 -6.04 4.51
CA ASP A 100 -10.05 -6.75 5.59
C ASP A 100 -9.11 -7.66 6.39
N LYS A 101 -9.40 -7.75 7.69
CA LYS A 101 -8.77 -8.75 8.57
C LYS A 101 -9.37 -10.14 8.29
N TYR A 102 -8.67 -11.20 8.73
CA TYR A 102 -9.09 -12.58 8.49
C TYR A 102 -10.50 -12.93 9.02
N PHE A 103 -10.97 -12.28 10.10
CA PHE A 103 -12.24 -12.56 10.76
C PHE A 103 -13.30 -11.46 10.54
N THR A 104 -13.35 -10.85 9.36
CA THR A 104 -14.46 -9.96 9.00
C THR A 104 -15.60 -10.76 8.38
N TYR A 105 -16.84 -10.23 8.46
CA TYR A 105 -18.01 -10.89 7.86
C TYR A 105 -17.83 -11.14 6.35
N ARG A 106 -17.14 -10.23 5.66
CA ARG A 106 -16.83 -10.37 4.23
C ARG A 106 -15.88 -11.53 3.97
N THR A 107 -14.80 -11.61 4.74
CA THR A 107 -13.81 -12.70 4.59
C THR A 107 -14.45 -14.06 4.92
N ILE A 108 -15.21 -14.14 6.01
CA ILE A 108 -15.91 -15.37 6.42
C ILE A 108 -16.92 -15.80 5.35
N SER A 109 -17.76 -14.88 4.88
CA SER A 109 -18.76 -15.18 3.84
C SER A 109 -18.11 -15.59 2.52
N PHE A 110 -16.99 -14.98 2.13
CA PHE A 110 -16.22 -15.41 0.95
C PHE A 110 -15.74 -16.87 1.07
N PHE A 111 -15.11 -17.23 2.20
CA PHE A 111 -14.64 -18.60 2.38
C PHE A 111 -15.79 -19.63 2.47
N ILE A 112 -16.89 -19.29 3.13
CA ILE A 112 -18.08 -20.15 3.15
C ILE A 112 -18.58 -20.36 1.73
N THR A 113 -18.74 -19.30 0.95
CA THR A 113 -19.26 -19.37 -0.41
C THR A 113 -18.37 -20.21 -1.33
N ILE A 114 -17.06 -19.94 -1.35
CA ILE A 114 -16.16 -20.69 -2.26
C ILE A 114 -16.09 -22.17 -1.89
N ASN A 115 -16.07 -22.52 -0.60
CA ASN A 115 -16.09 -23.92 -0.17
C ASN A 115 -17.43 -24.60 -0.49
N ALA A 116 -18.56 -23.92 -0.28
CA ALA A 116 -19.87 -24.47 -0.60
C ALA A 116 -20.03 -24.71 -2.10
N LEU A 117 -19.61 -23.77 -2.95
CA LEU A 117 -19.62 -23.94 -4.40
C LEU A 117 -18.68 -25.05 -4.87
N THR A 118 -17.51 -25.18 -4.27
CA THR A 118 -16.57 -26.26 -4.58
C THR A 118 -17.15 -27.64 -4.23
N LEU A 119 -17.77 -27.76 -3.05
CA LEU A 119 -18.46 -28.99 -2.65
C LEU A 119 -19.62 -29.33 -3.59
N TYR A 120 -20.40 -28.31 -4.00
CA TYR A 120 -21.47 -28.50 -5.00
C TYR A 120 -20.93 -29.06 -6.33
N ILE A 121 -19.81 -28.51 -6.83
CA ILE A 121 -19.17 -28.95 -8.06
C ILE A 121 -18.70 -30.42 -7.95
N ILE A 122 -18.03 -30.75 -6.84
CA ILE A 122 -17.53 -32.12 -6.60
C ILE A 122 -18.69 -33.12 -6.50
N ALA A 123 -19.78 -32.75 -5.84
CA ALA A 123 -20.94 -33.58 -5.61
C ALA A 123 -21.87 -33.71 -6.84
N ASN A 124 -21.71 -32.87 -7.87
CA ASN A 124 -22.61 -32.84 -9.03
C ASN A 124 -22.40 -34.08 -9.95
N PRO A 125 -23.36 -35.03 -10.01
CA PRO A 125 -23.23 -36.27 -10.78
C PRO A 125 -23.27 -36.06 -12.30
N LYS A 126 -23.77 -34.93 -12.75
CA LYS A 126 -23.89 -34.59 -14.20
C LYS A 126 -22.57 -34.15 -14.84
N MET A 127 -21.54 -33.93 -14.02
CA MET A 127 -20.24 -33.45 -14.49
C MET A 127 -19.27 -34.63 -14.67
N ASN A 128 -18.44 -34.54 -15.70
CA ASN A 128 -17.32 -35.44 -15.90
C ASN A 128 -16.27 -35.28 -14.80
N ILE A 129 -15.54 -36.34 -14.50
CA ILE A 129 -14.47 -36.33 -13.50
C ILE A 129 -13.40 -35.28 -13.85
N ALA A 130 -13.04 -35.19 -15.13
CA ALA A 130 -12.04 -34.21 -15.58
C ALA A 130 -12.48 -32.76 -15.30
N ASP A 131 -13.75 -32.40 -15.57
CA ASP A 131 -14.28 -31.07 -15.32
C ASP A 131 -14.31 -30.75 -13.82
N ARG A 132 -14.67 -31.71 -12.98
CA ARG A 132 -14.64 -31.55 -11.52
C ARG A 132 -13.23 -31.25 -11.01
N ILE A 133 -12.22 -32.00 -11.50
CA ILE A 133 -10.82 -31.81 -11.14
C ILE A 133 -10.35 -30.41 -11.55
N ILE A 134 -10.66 -30.00 -12.80
CA ILE A 134 -10.29 -28.68 -13.31
C ILE A 134 -10.89 -27.58 -12.44
N LEU A 135 -12.20 -27.64 -12.14
CA LEU A 135 -12.86 -26.62 -11.33
C LEU A 135 -12.41 -26.62 -9.86
N PHE A 136 -12.07 -27.80 -9.31
CA PHE A 136 -11.44 -27.89 -7.99
C PHE A 136 -10.07 -27.18 -7.98
N ILE A 137 -9.26 -27.39 -9.02
CA ILE A 137 -7.98 -26.68 -9.16
C ILE A 137 -8.20 -25.17 -9.23
N PHE A 138 -9.18 -24.71 -10.04
CA PHE A 138 -9.50 -23.27 -10.14
C PHE A 138 -9.99 -22.68 -8.81
N SER A 139 -10.85 -23.36 -8.07
CA SER A 139 -11.29 -22.88 -6.76
C SER A 139 -10.13 -22.80 -5.78
N SER A 140 -9.22 -23.76 -5.81
CA SER A 140 -8.00 -23.76 -5.01
C SER A 140 -7.07 -22.60 -5.38
N ILE A 141 -6.93 -22.30 -6.68
CA ILE A 141 -6.18 -21.15 -7.16
C ILE A 141 -6.80 -19.84 -6.63
N CYS A 142 -8.12 -19.69 -6.62
CA CYS A 142 -8.77 -18.50 -6.06
C CYS A 142 -8.46 -18.31 -4.56
N VAL A 143 -8.41 -19.38 -3.80
CA VAL A 143 -8.03 -19.33 -2.37
C VAL A 143 -6.54 -19.00 -2.21
N ILE A 144 -5.67 -19.65 -2.98
CA ILE A 144 -4.22 -19.39 -2.95
C ILE A 144 -3.91 -17.94 -3.35
N THR A 145 -4.56 -17.42 -4.39
CA THR A 145 -4.37 -16.04 -4.83
C THR A 145 -4.81 -15.05 -3.76
N TYR A 146 -5.89 -15.31 -3.02
CA TYR A 146 -6.28 -14.48 -1.88
C TYR A 146 -5.16 -14.40 -0.83
N PHE A 147 -4.61 -15.54 -0.39
CA PHE A 147 -3.53 -15.56 0.61
C PHE A 147 -2.25 -14.91 0.09
N PHE A 148 -1.89 -15.17 -1.18
CA PHE A 148 -0.72 -14.55 -1.82
C PHE A 148 -0.86 -13.02 -1.90
N GLN A 149 -2.01 -12.53 -2.35
CA GLN A 149 -2.29 -11.09 -2.42
C GLN A 149 -2.27 -10.46 -1.03
N LYS A 150 -2.89 -11.10 -0.05
CA LYS A 150 -2.91 -10.64 1.35
C LYS A 150 -1.51 -10.55 1.93
N TYR A 151 -0.71 -11.58 1.75
CA TYR A 151 0.69 -11.61 2.17
C TYR A 151 1.51 -10.50 1.49
N SER A 152 1.36 -10.34 0.18
CA SER A 152 2.05 -9.31 -0.60
C SER A 152 1.66 -7.89 -0.14
N TYR A 153 0.37 -7.66 0.13
CA TYR A 153 -0.12 -6.39 0.65
C TYR A 153 0.49 -6.06 2.02
N GLU A 154 0.44 -7.00 2.97
CA GLU A 154 1.00 -6.82 4.31
C GLU A 154 2.52 -6.60 4.28
N ARG A 155 3.24 -7.35 3.44
CA ARG A 155 4.67 -7.18 3.23
C ARG A 155 5.02 -5.78 2.67
N ASN A 156 4.27 -5.31 1.68
CA ASN A 156 4.47 -3.98 1.11
C ASN A 156 4.17 -2.87 2.10
N LYS A 157 3.13 -3.03 2.93
CA LYS A 157 2.80 -2.11 4.01
C LYS A 157 3.96 -1.99 5.02
N LEU A 158 4.46 -3.11 5.52
CA LEU A 158 5.60 -3.16 6.44
C LEU A 158 6.88 -2.57 5.83
N LYS A 159 7.13 -2.82 4.55
CA LYS A 159 8.26 -2.22 3.83
C LYS A 159 8.17 -0.70 3.80
N ASN A 160 6.99 -0.16 3.48
CA ASN A 160 6.77 1.29 3.43
C ASN A 160 6.88 1.94 4.82
N GLU A 161 6.42 1.28 5.88
CA GLU A 161 6.58 1.74 7.26
C GLU A 161 8.06 1.78 7.66
N ARG A 162 8.84 0.74 7.31
CA ARG A 162 10.29 0.72 7.55
C ARG A 162 11.04 1.82 6.80
N LEU A 163 10.67 2.08 5.53
CA LEU A 163 11.28 3.16 4.75
C LEU A 163 11.05 4.52 5.41
N LYS A 164 9.82 4.82 5.82
CA LYS A 164 9.49 6.07 6.53
C LYS A 164 10.24 6.20 7.86
N HIS A 165 10.37 5.10 8.59
CA HIS A 165 11.12 5.09 9.85
C HIS A 165 12.61 5.36 9.62
N ASN A 166 13.21 4.74 8.60
CA ASN A 166 14.61 4.98 8.24
C ASN A 166 14.85 6.42 7.78
N GLU A 167 13.94 7.01 7.00
CA GLU A 167 14.02 8.42 6.61
C GLU A 167 14.02 9.33 7.85
N HIS A 168 13.14 9.05 8.81
CA HIS A 168 13.09 9.82 10.06
C HIS A 168 14.37 9.68 10.90
N ILE A 169 14.92 8.46 11.01
CA ILE A 169 16.21 8.23 11.69
C ILE A 169 17.33 9.01 10.99
N ASN A 170 17.40 8.99 9.67
CA ASN A 170 18.42 9.71 8.92
C ASN A 170 18.33 11.23 9.14
N LEU A 171 17.13 11.79 9.23
CA LEU A 171 16.92 13.20 9.56
C LEU A 171 17.43 13.53 10.97
N LEU A 172 17.11 12.70 11.97
CA LEU A 172 17.58 12.89 13.34
C LEU A 172 19.10 12.77 13.46
N LEU A 173 19.71 11.83 12.72
CA LEU A 173 21.17 11.70 12.68
C LEU A 173 21.84 12.91 12.05
N ALA A 174 21.28 13.44 10.95
CA ALA A 174 21.79 14.65 10.31
C ALA A 174 21.67 15.88 11.23
N GLU A 175 20.57 16.02 11.96
CA GLU A 175 20.38 17.10 12.93
C GLU A 175 21.35 16.98 14.11
N ASN A 176 21.53 15.79 14.66
CA ASN A 176 22.50 15.52 15.74
C ASN A 176 23.94 15.85 15.30
N GLU A 177 24.32 15.44 14.08
CA GLU A 177 25.65 15.72 13.54
C GLU A 177 25.85 17.22 13.34
N ARG A 178 24.84 17.93 12.80
CA ARG A 178 24.89 19.39 12.69
C ARG A 178 25.05 20.08 14.04
N ASN A 179 24.33 19.61 15.06
CA ASN A 179 24.42 20.15 16.42
C ASN A 179 25.78 19.83 17.08
N ARG A 180 26.36 18.67 16.78
CA ARG A 180 27.71 18.29 17.21
C ARG A 180 28.76 19.20 16.58
N ILE A 181 28.71 19.33 15.26
CA ILE A 181 29.65 20.22 14.51
C ILE A 181 29.52 21.67 15.03
N GLY A 182 28.30 22.15 15.25
CA GLY A 182 28.06 23.49 15.81
C GLY A 182 28.72 23.70 17.18
N ARG A 183 28.67 22.72 18.08
CA ARG A 183 29.36 22.77 19.37
C ARG A 183 30.87 22.72 19.23
N ASP A 184 31.40 21.77 18.45
CA ASP A 184 32.83 21.60 18.22
C ASP A 184 33.44 22.88 17.61
N LEU A 185 32.71 23.51 16.70
CA LEU A 185 33.10 24.77 16.06
C LEU A 185 33.07 25.94 17.06
N HIS A 186 32.02 26.03 17.86
CA HIS A 186 31.89 27.07 18.90
C HIS A 186 33.03 26.95 19.94
N ASP A 187 33.36 25.74 20.40
CA ASP A 187 34.40 25.51 21.38
C ASP A 187 35.80 25.79 20.78
N SER A 188 36.04 25.36 19.53
CA SER A 188 37.32 25.64 18.85
C SER A 188 37.53 27.13 18.59
N ILE A 189 36.50 27.81 18.04
CA ILE A 189 36.54 29.26 17.77
C ILE A 189 36.65 30.04 19.07
N GLY A 190 35.84 29.66 20.10
CA GLY A 190 35.90 30.28 21.42
C GLY A 190 37.29 30.20 22.04
N HIS A 191 37.93 29.03 21.97
CA HIS A 191 39.29 28.86 22.48
C HIS A 191 40.30 29.72 21.71
N THR A 192 40.20 29.77 20.38
CA THR A 192 41.05 30.62 19.53
C THR A 192 40.91 32.08 19.87
N PHE A 193 39.67 32.61 20.05
CA PHE A 193 39.44 33.99 20.44
C PHE A 193 40.01 34.35 21.81
N VAL A 194 39.91 33.42 22.80
CA VAL A 194 40.51 33.64 24.12
C VAL A 194 42.03 33.69 24.01
N MET A 195 42.65 32.83 23.23
CA MET A 195 44.10 32.84 23.00
C MET A 195 44.56 34.15 22.33
N LEU A 196 43.85 34.61 21.29
CA LEU A 196 44.12 35.86 20.58
C LEU A 196 44.02 37.06 21.53
N LYS A 197 42.99 37.12 22.39
CA LYS A 197 42.81 38.15 23.38
C LYS A 197 43.98 38.17 24.37
N LEU A 198 44.35 37.04 24.94
CA LEU A 198 45.47 36.91 25.90
C LEU A 198 46.79 37.38 25.30
N LYS A 199 47.04 36.99 24.01
CA LYS A 199 48.28 37.41 23.31
C LYS A 199 48.27 38.92 23.01
N ALA A 200 47.13 39.49 22.67
CA ALA A 200 47.00 40.93 22.48
C ALA A 200 47.24 41.72 23.78
N GLU A 201 46.67 41.27 24.90
CA GLU A 201 46.89 41.85 26.21
C GLU A 201 48.37 41.75 26.68
N LEU A 202 49.06 40.63 26.32
CA LEU A 202 50.47 40.43 26.59
C LEU A 202 51.33 41.39 25.74
N ALA A 203 51.03 41.53 24.46
CA ALA A 203 51.73 42.48 23.58
C ALA A 203 51.58 43.94 24.08
N GLU A 204 50.40 44.33 24.54
CA GLU A 204 50.17 45.67 25.13
C GLU A 204 51.05 45.87 26.40
N LYS A 205 51.08 44.90 27.34
CA LYS A 205 51.90 45.00 28.55
C LYS A 205 53.40 45.03 28.21
N TYR A 206 53.86 44.38 27.16
CA TYR A 206 55.28 44.46 26.72
C TYR A 206 55.60 45.85 26.12
N LEU A 207 54.69 46.48 25.42
CA LEU A 207 54.82 47.84 24.92
C LEU A 207 54.89 48.85 26.07
N GLU A 208 54.06 48.76 27.08
CA GLU A 208 54.11 49.58 28.31
C GLU A 208 55.44 49.50 29.05
N LYS A 209 56.11 48.33 28.96
CA LYS A 209 57.45 48.10 29.55
C LYS A 209 58.58 48.41 28.61
N ASN A 210 58.33 49.09 27.48
CA ASN A 210 59.31 49.36 26.42
C ASN A 210 60.04 48.13 25.85
N ASN A 211 59.48 46.93 26.00
CA ASN A 211 60.04 45.70 25.43
C ASN A 211 59.47 45.43 24.03
N ILE A 212 59.95 46.14 23.03
CA ILE A 212 59.44 46.10 21.68
C ILE A 212 59.66 44.74 21.03
N GLU A 213 60.72 44.02 21.29
CA GLU A 213 61.06 42.73 20.72
C GLU A 213 60.03 41.66 21.16
N ALA A 214 59.70 41.59 22.44
CA ALA A 214 58.71 40.67 22.99
C ALA A 214 57.31 40.99 22.43
N ALA A 215 56.94 42.27 22.36
CA ALA A 215 55.64 42.67 21.77
C ALA A 215 55.54 42.25 20.28
N LYS A 216 56.56 42.43 19.49
CA LYS A 216 56.60 41.97 18.09
C LYS A 216 56.43 40.46 17.93
N LYS A 217 56.98 39.70 18.86
CA LYS A 217 56.84 38.23 18.85
C LYS A 217 55.37 37.84 19.06
N GLU A 218 54.71 38.39 20.09
CA GLU A 218 53.30 38.05 20.35
C GLU A 218 52.39 38.50 19.18
N LEU A 219 52.63 39.66 18.55
CA LEU A 219 51.89 40.14 17.39
C LEU A 219 52.09 39.24 16.17
N LYS A 220 53.28 38.68 15.97
CA LYS A 220 53.55 37.70 14.92
C LYS A 220 52.80 36.41 15.16
N GLU A 221 52.80 35.92 16.40
CA GLU A 221 52.07 34.69 16.74
C GLU A 221 50.53 34.89 16.57
N ILE A 222 49.97 36.06 16.85
CA ILE A 222 48.56 36.43 16.54
C ILE A 222 48.30 36.30 15.02
N SER A 223 49.20 36.83 14.19
CA SER A 223 49.08 36.79 12.73
C SER A 223 49.19 35.35 12.16
N GLU A 224 49.88 34.45 12.85
CA GLU A 224 49.99 33.05 12.47
C GLU A 224 48.78 32.20 12.88
N ILE A 225 48.01 32.62 13.88
CA ILE A 225 46.79 31.96 14.37
C ILE A 225 45.55 32.47 13.57
N SER A 226 45.57 33.67 13.04
CA SER A 226 44.50 34.28 12.26
C SER A 226 44.43 33.79 10.83
#